data_9805c6461c95cf5d501d693413d72c54
#
_entry.id   9805c6461c95cf5d501d693413d72c54
#
_cell.length_a   1.000
_cell.length_b   1.000
_cell.length_c   1.000
_cell.angle_alpha   90.00
_cell.angle_beta   90.00
_cell.angle_gamma   90.00
#
_symmetry.space_group_name_H-M   'P 1'
#
loop_
_entity.id
_entity.type
_entity.pdbx_description
1 polymer ?
#
loop_
_entity_poly.entity_id
_entity_poly.type
_entity_poly.pdbx_seq_one_letter_code
_entity_poly.pdbx_strand_id
1 'polypeptide(L)'
;AVVRMAAVLAVVFSFCPKFAELIHCMPAATIGGVSLILYGMISAVGVRNVVENQVDFAKSRNVIIAAVIMSLALGINFSNAGAIVFTVGQVTISLSGLAVASLVGILLNAVLPGNDYVFGKSEQGDQAVNFKV
;
A
#
# COMPACT_ATOMS: atom_id res chain seq x y z
N ALA A 1 -5.68 13.87 13.45
CA ALA A 1 -7.02 14.43 13.82
C ALA A 1 -7.95 14.49 12.61
N VAL A 2 -7.52 15.04 11.46
CA VAL A 2 -8.37 15.27 10.26
C VAL A 2 -9.01 13.98 9.74
N VAL A 3 -8.25 12.89 9.60
CA VAL A 3 -8.75 11.61 9.08
C VAL A 3 -9.81 11.00 10.02
N ARG A 4 -9.62 11.13 11.34
CA ARG A 4 -10.61 10.64 12.31
C ARG A 4 -11.92 11.42 12.24
N MET A 5 -11.84 12.74 12.10
CA MET A 5 -13.02 13.60 11.92
C MET A 5 -13.74 13.28 10.61
N ALA A 6 -13.01 13.10 9.53
CA ALA A 6 -13.58 12.69 8.24
C ALA A 6 -14.28 11.33 8.33
N ALA A 7 -13.71 10.35 9.03
CA ALA A 7 -14.33 9.04 9.23
C ALA A 7 -15.63 9.14 10.03
N VAL A 8 -15.66 9.91 11.11
CA VAL A 8 -16.88 10.13 11.90
C VAL A 8 -17.97 10.82 11.07
N LEU A 9 -17.60 11.87 10.32
CA LEU A 9 -18.53 12.56 9.42
C LEU A 9 -19.08 11.62 8.34
N ALA A 10 -18.23 10.75 7.75
CA ALA A 10 -18.66 9.78 6.75
C ALA A 10 -19.69 8.80 7.32
N VAL A 11 -19.50 8.32 8.56
CA VAL A 11 -20.48 7.45 9.24
C VAL A 11 -21.79 8.19 9.48
N VAL A 12 -21.75 9.44 9.95
CA VAL A 12 -22.96 10.24 10.17
C VAL A 12 -23.71 10.49 8.85
N PHE A 13 -23.02 10.83 7.78
CA PHE A 13 -23.63 11.03 6.45
C PHE A 13 -24.15 9.74 5.83
N SER A 14 -23.62 8.57 6.21
CA SER A 14 -24.12 7.27 5.77
C SER A 14 -25.59 7.01 6.17
N PHE A 15 -26.05 7.64 7.25
CA PHE A 15 -27.46 7.56 7.68
C PHE A 15 -28.39 8.48 6.89
N CYS A 16 -27.84 9.32 6.02
CA CYS A 16 -28.63 10.27 5.24
C CYS A 16 -28.84 9.75 3.79
N PRO A 17 -30.04 9.22 3.43
CA PRO A 17 -30.26 8.65 2.08
C PRO A 17 -30.02 9.65 0.96
N LYS A 18 -30.31 10.94 1.18
CA LYS A 18 -30.10 12.01 0.21
C LYS A 18 -28.62 12.20 -0.15
N PHE A 19 -27.73 11.92 0.80
CA PHE A 19 -26.28 12.00 0.57
C PHE A 19 -25.78 10.85 -0.31
N ALA A 20 -26.35 9.66 -0.13
CA ALA A 20 -26.07 8.51 -1.00
C ALA A 20 -26.52 8.77 -2.44
N GLU A 21 -27.69 9.34 -2.63
CA GLU A 21 -28.22 9.75 -3.94
C GLU A 21 -27.31 10.78 -4.62
N LEU A 22 -26.82 11.77 -3.87
CA LEU A 22 -25.87 12.78 -4.37
C LEU A 22 -24.58 12.15 -4.88
N ILE A 23 -24.04 11.15 -4.18
CA ILE A 23 -22.82 10.44 -4.61
C ILE A 23 -23.12 9.64 -5.88
N HIS A 24 -24.28 9.00 -5.98
CA HIS A 24 -24.68 8.25 -7.17
C HIS A 24 -24.90 9.13 -8.41
N CYS A 25 -25.25 10.40 -8.22
CA CYS A 25 -25.38 11.38 -9.30
C CYS A 25 -24.04 11.87 -9.85
N MET A 26 -22.91 11.56 -9.19
CA MET A 26 -21.59 12.03 -9.65
C MET A 26 -21.19 11.33 -10.96
N PRO A 27 -20.74 12.10 -11.98
CA PRO A 27 -20.22 11.52 -13.21
C PRO A 27 -18.99 10.63 -12.92
N ALA A 28 -18.93 9.46 -13.57
CA ALA A 28 -17.79 8.53 -13.42
C ALA A 28 -16.43 9.19 -13.73
N ALA A 29 -16.40 10.15 -14.64
CA ALA A 29 -15.19 10.92 -14.97
C ALA A 29 -14.68 11.74 -13.78
N THR A 30 -15.57 12.33 -12.98
CA THR A 30 -15.21 13.10 -11.78
C THR A 30 -14.63 12.18 -10.70
N ILE A 31 -15.27 11.04 -10.47
CA ILE A 31 -14.78 10.02 -9.53
C ILE A 31 -13.41 9.50 -9.97
N GLY A 32 -13.23 9.22 -11.26
CA GLY A 32 -11.96 8.81 -11.84
C GLY A 32 -10.86 9.85 -11.66
N GLY A 33 -11.15 11.13 -11.90
CA GLY A 33 -10.20 12.22 -11.72
C GLY A 33 -9.74 12.38 -10.27
N VAL A 34 -10.67 12.35 -9.31
CA VAL A 34 -10.36 12.40 -7.87
C VAL A 34 -9.54 11.19 -7.45
N SER A 35 -9.89 10.00 -7.94
CA SER A 35 -9.15 8.77 -7.64
C SER A 35 -7.71 8.83 -8.13
N LEU A 36 -7.45 9.37 -9.31
CA LEU A 36 -6.08 9.55 -9.82
C LEU A 36 -5.24 10.45 -8.91
N ILE A 37 -5.81 11.55 -8.44
CA ILE A 37 -5.11 12.46 -7.50
C ILE A 37 -4.82 11.74 -6.19
N LEU A 38 -5.79 10.99 -5.65
CA LEU A 38 -5.61 10.22 -4.42
C LEU A 38 -4.51 9.16 -4.57
N TYR A 39 -4.48 8.43 -5.68
CA TYR A 39 -3.42 7.44 -5.94
C TYR A 39 -2.05 8.11 -6.10
N GLY A 40 -1.99 9.29 -6.73
CA GLY A 40 -0.77 10.08 -6.79
C GLY A 40 -0.25 10.48 -5.41
N MET A 41 -1.15 10.93 -4.52
CA MET A 41 -0.77 11.26 -3.14
C MET A 41 -0.30 10.04 -2.34
N ILE A 42 -0.98 8.90 -2.47
CA ILE A 42 -0.57 7.64 -1.80
C ILE A 42 0.81 7.21 -2.30
N SER A 43 1.05 7.29 -3.60
CA SER A 43 2.35 6.98 -4.20
C SER A 43 3.45 7.90 -3.67
N ALA A 44 3.18 9.21 -3.59
CA ALA A 44 4.12 10.19 -3.04
C ALA A 44 4.47 9.91 -1.57
N VAL A 45 3.48 9.52 -0.76
CA VAL A 45 3.71 9.09 0.65
C VAL A 45 4.56 7.81 0.70
N GLY A 46 4.34 6.87 -0.22
CA GLY A 46 5.17 5.67 -0.33
C GLY A 46 6.65 6.00 -0.61
N VAL A 47 6.90 6.86 -1.59
CA VAL A 47 8.25 7.34 -1.91
C VAL A 47 8.87 8.09 -0.72
N ARG A 48 8.09 8.96 -0.09
CA ARG A 48 8.54 9.69 1.10
C ARG A 48 8.97 8.75 2.22
N ASN A 49 8.20 7.70 2.50
CA ASN A 49 8.57 6.71 3.52
C ASN A 49 9.91 6.03 3.22
N VAL A 50 10.17 5.69 1.96
CA VAL A 50 11.45 5.09 1.53
C VAL A 50 12.61 6.05 1.75
N VAL A 51 12.41 7.33 1.42
CA VAL A 51 13.44 8.37 1.57
C VAL A 51 13.69 8.72 3.03
N GLU A 52 12.63 8.89 3.83
CA GLU A 52 12.74 9.22 5.27
C GLU A 52 13.42 8.11 6.07
N ASN A 53 13.16 6.85 5.71
CA ASN A 53 13.81 5.70 6.34
C ASN A 53 15.17 5.37 5.71
N GLN A 54 15.66 6.18 4.77
CA GLN A 54 16.96 6.03 4.11
C GLN A 54 17.25 4.57 3.69
N VAL A 55 16.24 3.95 3.03
CA VAL A 55 16.37 2.56 2.59
C VAL A 55 17.48 2.45 1.55
N ASP A 56 18.53 1.68 1.88
CA ASP A 56 19.65 1.46 0.99
C ASP A 56 19.33 0.43 -0.09
N PHE A 57 19.11 0.90 -1.31
CA PHE A 57 18.92 0.05 -2.48
C PHE A 57 20.23 -0.51 -3.07
N ALA A 58 21.40 -0.16 -2.56
CA ALA A 58 22.65 -0.84 -2.92
C ALA A 58 22.71 -2.26 -2.32
N LYS A 59 21.97 -2.50 -1.23
CA LYS A 59 21.84 -3.84 -0.65
C LYS A 59 20.94 -4.71 -1.53
N SER A 60 21.48 -5.80 -2.07
CA SER A 60 20.73 -6.75 -2.93
C SER A 60 19.43 -7.24 -2.29
N ARG A 61 19.40 -7.40 -0.97
CA ARG A 61 18.22 -7.77 -0.20
C ARG A 61 17.05 -6.81 -0.42
N ASN A 62 17.29 -5.51 -0.23
CA ASN A 62 16.25 -4.49 -0.36
C ASN A 62 15.74 -4.37 -1.80
N VAL A 63 16.64 -4.52 -2.77
CA VAL A 63 16.28 -4.54 -4.19
C VAL A 63 15.40 -5.74 -4.53
N ILE A 64 15.74 -6.94 -4.05
CA ILE A 64 14.97 -8.15 -4.30
C ILE A 64 13.57 -8.03 -3.70
N ILE A 65 13.45 -7.56 -2.46
CA ILE A 65 12.15 -7.36 -1.80
C ILE A 65 11.30 -6.36 -2.59
N ALA A 66 11.86 -5.21 -2.97
CA ALA A 66 11.16 -4.19 -3.74
C ALA A 66 10.74 -4.70 -5.12
N ALA A 67 11.62 -5.42 -5.82
CA ALA A 67 11.32 -5.99 -7.13
C ALA A 67 10.18 -7.02 -7.06
N VAL A 68 10.19 -7.91 -6.07
CA VAL A 68 9.13 -8.92 -5.88
C VAL A 68 7.80 -8.26 -5.54
N ILE A 69 7.78 -7.27 -4.64
CA ILE A 69 6.56 -6.53 -4.29
C ILE A 69 5.96 -5.86 -5.53
N MET A 70 6.78 -5.15 -6.31
CA MET A 70 6.33 -4.47 -7.53
C MET A 70 5.84 -5.44 -8.60
N SER A 71 6.59 -6.53 -8.83
CA SER A 71 6.21 -7.55 -9.81
C SER A 71 4.90 -8.23 -9.46
N LEU A 72 4.68 -8.58 -8.18
CA LEU A 72 3.44 -9.22 -7.76
C LEU A 72 2.27 -8.25 -7.79
N ALA A 73 2.46 -7.01 -7.32
CA ALA A 73 1.42 -6.01 -7.33
C ALA A 73 0.90 -5.73 -8.74
N LEU A 74 1.80 -5.55 -9.70
CA LEU A 74 1.45 -5.31 -11.09
C LEU A 74 0.99 -6.58 -11.80
N GLY A 75 1.72 -7.69 -11.64
CA GLY A 75 1.44 -8.95 -12.33
C GLY A 75 0.05 -9.50 -12.01
N ILE A 76 -0.35 -9.49 -10.74
CA ILE A 76 -1.68 -9.96 -10.34
C ILE A 76 -2.77 -9.00 -10.81
N ASN A 77 -2.53 -7.67 -10.69
CA ASN A 77 -3.52 -6.67 -11.06
C ASN A 77 -3.80 -6.66 -12.57
N PHE A 78 -2.79 -6.92 -13.40
CA PHE A 78 -2.93 -7.00 -14.86
C PHE A 78 -3.21 -8.41 -15.38
N SER A 79 -3.33 -9.41 -14.50
CA SER A 79 -3.77 -10.74 -14.89
C SER A 79 -5.26 -10.75 -15.22
N ASN A 80 -5.69 -11.71 -16.05
CA ASN A 80 -7.11 -11.83 -16.43
C ASN A 80 -8.06 -12.03 -15.23
N ALA A 81 -7.56 -12.55 -14.12
CA ALA A 81 -8.34 -12.75 -12.90
C ALA A 81 -8.36 -11.50 -11.99
N GLY A 82 -7.40 -10.56 -12.11
CA GLY A 82 -7.28 -9.35 -11.32
C GLY A 82 -7.06 -9.55 -9.82
N ALA A 83 -7.23 -10.77 -9.34
CA ALA A 83 -7.07 -11.17 -7.94
C ALA A 83 -6.80 -12.68 -7.84
N ILE A 84 -6.17 -13.09 -6.75
CA ILE A 84 -6.05 -14.52 -6.42
C ILE A 84 -7.28 -14.91 -5.61
N VAL A 85 -8.06 -15.85 -6.15
CA VAL A 85 -9.30 -16.31 -5.54
C VAL A 85 -9.09 -17.67 -4.91
N PHE A 86 -9.32 -17.76 -3.60
CA PHE A 86 -9.33 -19.00 -2.86
C PHE A 86 -10.75 -19.34 -2.42
N THR A 87 -11.22 -20.52 -2.78
CA THR A 87 -12.52 -21.01 -2.34
C THR A 87 -12.30 -22.06 -1.24
N VAL A 88 -12.69 -21.73 -0.02
CA VAL A 88 -12.65 -22.65 1.11
C VAL A 88 -14.09 -22.96 1.54
N GLY A 89 -14.59 -24.11 1.11
CA GLY A 89 -15.99 -24.50 1.34
C GLY A 89 -16.97 -23.57 0.64
N GLN A 90 -17.81 -22.87 1.41
CA GLN A 90 -18.80 -21.91 0.88
C GLN A 90 -18.29 -20.44 0.90
N VAL A 91 -17.07 -20.20 1.36
CA VAL A 91 -16.49 -18.85 1.45
C VAL A 91 -15.48 -18.65 0.33
N THR A 92 -15.72 -17.65 -0.50
CA THR A 92 -14.77 -17.20 -1.54
C THR A 92 -13.99 -16.00 -1.02
N ILE A 93 -12.69 -16.17 -0.86
CA ILE A 93 -11.76 -15.11 -0.45
C ILE A 93 -11.01 -14.64 -1.69
N SER A 94 -11.18 -13.39 -2.08
CA SER A 94 -10.44 -12.76 -3.15
C SER A 94 -9.35 -11.86 -2.59
N LEU A 95 -8.09 -12.16 -2.88
CA LEU A 95 -6.94 -11.34 -2.51
C LEU A 95 -6.51 -10.49 -3.71
N SER A 96 -6.58 -9.18 -3.55
CA SER A 96 -6.06 -8.24 -4.55
C SER A 96 -4.54 -8.36 -4.68
N GLY A 97 -4.00 -7.98 -5.85
CA GLY A 97 -2.56 -8.00 -6.10
C GLY A 97 -1.75 -7.23 -5.06
N LEU A 98 -2.28 -6.10 -4.56
CA LEU A 98 -1.64 -5.32 -3.50
C LEU A 98 -1.59 -6.06 -2.16
N ALA A 99 -2.66 -6.78 -1.80
CA ALA A 99 -2.69 -7.57 -0.56
C ALA A 99 -1.67 -8.72 -0.62
N VAL A 100 -1.60 -9.44 -1.73
CA VAL A 100 -0.61 -10.51 -1.92
C VAL A 100 0.81 -9.97 -1.91
N ALA A 101 1.07 -8.88 -2.63
CA ALA A 101 2.39 -8.26 -2.69
C ALA A 101 2.88 -7.79 -1.32
N SER A 102 2.00 -7.21 -0.49
CA SER A 102 2.36 -6.78 0.86
C SER A 102 2.65 -7.97 1.79
N LEU A 103 1.85 -9.02 1.76
CA LEU A 103 2.08 -10.23 2.54
C LEU A 103 3.39 -10.91 2.16
N VAL A 104 3.65 -11.08 0.86
CA VAL A 104 4.90 -11.68 0.36
C VAL A 104 6.09 -10.79 0.71
N GLY A 105 5.96 -9.48 0.62
CA GLY A 105 7.01 -8.54 1.01
C GLY A 105 7.39 -8.67 2.49
N ILE A 106 6.41 -8.77 3.39
CA ILE A 106 6.64 -8.99 4.82
C ILE A 106 7.31 -10.35 5.06
N LEU A 107 6.83 -11.40 4.41
CA LEU A 107 7.42 -12.75 4.52
C LEU A 107 8.87 -12.77 4.01
N LEU A 108 9.14 -12.19 2.85
CA LEU A 108 10.49 -12.08 2.33
C LEU A 108 11.40 -11.31 3.28
N ASN A 109 10.91 -10.21 3.83
CA ASN A 109 11.67 -9.42 4.79
C ASN A 109 12.00 -10.21 6.07
N ALA A 110 11.12 -11.12 6.48
CA ALA A 110 11.34 -11.99 7.63
C ALA A 110 12.31 -13.15 7.34
N VAL A 111 12.27 -13.69 6.12
CA VAL A 111 13.05 -14.89 5.73
C VAL A 111 14.44 -14.54 5.23
N LEU A 112 14.61 -13.42 4.51
CA LEU A 112 15.92 -13.05 3.98
C LEU A 112 16.88 -12.63 5.11
N PRO A 113 18.08 -13.22 5.16
CA PRO A 113 19.12 -12.82 6.12
C PRO A 113 19.62 -11.40 5.84
N GLY A 114 20.18 -10.74 6.86
CA GLY A 114 20.71 -9.37 6.74
C GLY A 114 19.73 -8.29 7.20
N ASN A 115 18.86 -8.62 8.15
CA ASN A 115 18.01 -7.66 8.82
C ASN A 115 18.79 -6.99 9.95
N ASP A 116 19.25 -5.76 9.71
CA ASP A 116 20.03 -4.96 10.67
C ASP A 116 19.14 -4.17 11.64
N TYR A 117 17.81 -4.36 11.57
CA TYR A 117 16.86 -3.65 12.40
C TYR A 117 16.82 -4.19 13.82
N VAL A 118 17.19 -3.34 14.79
CA VAL A 118 17.09 -3.65 16.22
C VAL A 118 15.89 -2.90 16.81
N PHE A 119 14.89 -3.65 17.31
CA PHE A 119 13.72 -3.06 17.96
C PHE A 119 14.16 -2.20 19.16
N GLY A 120 13.67 -0.96 19.22
CA GLY A 120 13.91 -0.05 20.33
C GLY A 120 15.10 0.88 20.20
N LYS A 121 15.90 0.78 19.15
CA LYS A 121 16.89 1.79 18.76
C LYS A 121 16.42 2.44 17.47
N SER A 122 15.63 3.49 17.60
CA SER A 122 15.23 4.32 16.46
C SER A 122 16.35 5.33 16.15
N GLU A 123 17.43 4.85 15.59
CA GLU A 123 18.28 5.73 14.81
C GLU A 123 17.73 5.74 13.39
N GLN A 124 17.43 6.92 12.89
CA GLN A 124 16.78 7.15 11.60
C GLN A 124 17.59 6.48 10.48
N GLY A 125 16.99 5.49 9.82
CA GLY A 125 17.48 4.93 8.56
C GLY A 125 18.36 3.69 8.68
N ASP A 126 18.79 3.21 7.54
CA ASP A 126 19.69 2.09 7.37
C ASP A 126 21.13 2.59 7.63
N GLN A 127 21.69 2.30 8.81
CA GLN A 127 22.97 2.84 9.31
C GLN A 127 24.20 2.58 8.43
N ALA A 128 24.09 1.79 7.38
CA ALA A 128 25.18 1.52 6.45
C ALA A 128 25.38 2.63 5.40
N VAL A 129 24.49 3.59 5.28
CA VAL A 129 24.57 4.64 4.26
C VAL A 129 25.00 5.94 4.92
N ASN A 130 26.31 6.14 5.01
CA ASN A 130 26.91 7.45 5.28
C ASN A 130 26.76 8.32 4.02
N PHE A 131 25.65 9.01 3.85
CA PHE A 131 25.60 10.17 2.96
C PHE A 131 26.44 11.31 3.58
N LYS A 132 27.73 11.27 3.40
CA LYS A 132 28.54 12.48 3.55
C LYS A 132 28.28 13.34 2.31
N VAL A 133 27.44 14.35 2.47
CA VAL A 133 27.39 15.50 1.58
C VAL A 133 28.59 16.39 1.87
#